data_6c1d077b4287925d05261449563619ac
#
_entry.id   6c1d077b4287925d05261449563619ac
#
_cell.length_a   1.000
_cell.length_b   1.000
_cell.length_c   1.000
_cell.angle_alpha   90.00
_cell.angle_beta   90.00
_cell.angle_gamma   90.00
#
_symmetry.space_group_name_H-M   'P 1'
#
loop_
_entity.id
_entity.type
_entity.pdbx_description
1 polymer ?
#
loop_
_entity_poly.entity_id
_entity_poly.type
_entity_poly.pdbx_seq_one_letter_code
_entity_poly.pdbx_strand_id
1 'polypeptide(L)'
;NRPSPTHSSQLVQLLDRLGSDAGMSPDDLRAIVGDAPLSPDILERFVRAVYRRHPVHRRRSQHILRALVLIASEDFALQDLGTAFLFLNLEDLDEAKTWGIQVRRLGYQEVVENISRILAIDNAAVLAIDQLDTLIVTDHHGNANQSTVDNIAHGLMTLRETFSRTTSIVSCLSAAWKILEDNAPRAVVDRFRKLPPLQRPTSTGFGRCLLTKRFTRFYEVSAFTPPYPTWPVSDAALDESVDYTPRALMQAADRHIGMCLRSGTLTEMTSLRQEE
;
A
#
# COMPACT_ATOMS: atom_id res chain seq x y z
N ASN A 1 2.40 18.50 -8.82
CA ASN A 1 1.84 17.76 -9.97
C ASN A 1 0.50 17.20 -9.54
N ARG A 2 -0.59 17.87 -9.90
CA ARG A 2 -1.94 17.31 -9.76
C ARG A 2 -2.03 16.07 -10.64
N PRO A 3 -2.48 14.90 -10.14
CA PRO A 3 -2.82 13.80 -11.02
C PRO A 3 -3.93 14.25 -11.97
N SER A 4 -3.83 13.84 -13.23
CA SER A 4 -4.88 14.07 -14.23
C SER A 4 -6.24 13.59 -13.71
N PRO A 5 -7.37 14.20 -14.13
CA PRO A 5 -8.71 13.91 -13.61
C PRO A 5 -9.20 12.46 -13.79
N THR A 6 -8.40 11.59 -14.38
CA THR A 6 -8.70 10.15 -14.58
C THR A 6 -8.24 9.23 -13.45
N HIS A 7 -7.57 9.74 -12.41
CA HIS A 7 -7.13 8.94 -11.26
C HIS A 7 -7.54 9.61 -9.95
N SER A 8 -8.83 9.57 -9.61
CA SER A 8 -9.27 9.86 -8.24
C SER A 8 -8.58 8.87 -7.29
N SER A 9 -8.11 9.36 -6.13
CA SER A 9 -7.47 8.49 -5.13
C SER A 9 -8.44 7.40 -4.68
N GLN A 10 -7.94 6.24 -4.24
CA GLN A 10 -8.78 5.16 -3.71
C GLN A 10 -9.64 5.63 -2.53
N LEU A 11 -9.13 6.57 -1.72
CA LEU A 11 -9.86 7.19 -0.64
C LEU A 11 -11.09 7.97 -1.15
N VAL A 12 -10.90 8.81 -2.16
CA VAL A 12 -11.99 9.58 -2.79
C VAL A 12 -13.07 8.65 -3.35
N GLN A 13 -12.66 7.58 -4.05
CA GLN A 13 -13.60 6.58 -4.58
C GLN A 13 -14.38 5.86 -3.48
N LEU A 14 -13.74 5.53 -2.35
CA LEU A 14 -14.39 4.93 -1.20
C LEU A 14 -15.44 5.88 -0.60
N LEU A 15 -15.06 7.14 -0.36
CA LEU A 15 -15.95 8.15 0.24
C LEU A 15 -17.16 8.45 -0.67
N ASP A 16 -16.93 8.55 -1.98
CA ASP A 16 -17.99 8.74 -2.97
C ASP A 16 -19.02 7.59 -2.93
N ARG A 17 -18.53 6.34 -2.94
CA ARG A 17 -19.41 5.16 -2.85
C ARG A 17 -20.18 5.13 -1.54
N LEU A 18 -19.51 5.33 -0.40
CA LEU A 18 -20.16 5.35 0.91
C LEU A 18 -21.25 6.43 1.00
N GLY A 19 -20.98 7.61 0.45
CA GLY A 19 -21.94 8.71 0.45
C GLY A 19 -23.10 8.48 -0.51
N SER A 20 -22.83 7.99 -1.72
CA SER A 20 -23.85 7.63 -2.70
C SER A 20 -24.79 6.54 -2.16
N ASP A 21 -24.24 5.49 -1.56
CA ASP A 21 -25.02 4.42 -0.91
C ASP A 21 -25.80 4.92 0.29
N ALA A 22 -25.29 5.92 1.01
CA ALA A 22 -25.97 6.54 2.13
C ALA A 22 -27.07 7.53 1.70
N GLY A 23 -27.18 7.83 0.40
CA GLY A 23 -28.18 8.75 -0.17
C GLY A 23 -27.87 10.22 0.10
N MET A 24 -26.59 10.60 0.10
CA MET A 24 -26.16 12.00 0.21
C MET A 24 -26.54 12.78 -1.04
N SER A 25 -26.76 14.10 -0.87
CA SER A 25 -26.96 14.98 -2.01
C SER A 25 -25.67 15.13 -2.84
N PRO A 26 -25.77 15.40 -4.16
CA PRO A 26 -24.58 15.62 -4.99
C PRO A 26 -23.66 16.75 -4.47
N ASP A 27 -24.24 17.83 -3.93
CA ASP A 27 -23.47 18.96 -3.39
C ASP A 27 -22.72 18.58 -2.11
N ASP A 28 -23.38 17.84 -1.19
CA ASP A 28 -22.70 17.32 0.00
C ASP A 28 -21.60 16.32 -0.38
N LEU A 29 -21.81 15.46 -1.39
CA LEU A 29 -20.80 14.52 -1.87
C LEU A 29 -19.56 15.23 -2.40
N ARG A 30 -19.71 16.31 -3.17
CA ARG A 30 -18.57 17.10 -3.64
C ARG A 30 -17.71 17.63 -2.49
N ALA A 31 -18.32 18.07 -1.39
CA ALA A 31 -17.58 18.50 -0.21
C ALA A 31 -16.87 17.32 0.49
N ILE A 32 -17.49 16.14 0.55
CA ILE A 32 -16.91 14.94 1.17
C ILE A 32 -15.71 14.38 0.38
N VAL A 33 -15.74 14.49 -0.94
CA VAL A 33 -14.65 14.00 -1.81
C VAL A 33 -13.57 15.05 -2.10
N GLY A 34 -13.69 16.26 -1.53
CA GLY A 34 -12.69 17.32 -1.65
C GLY A 34 -12.87 18.23 -2.86
N ASP A 35 -14.01 18.16 -3.58
CA ASP A 35 -14.31 19.01 -4.75
C ASP A 35 -15.07 20.29 -4.39
N ALA A 36 -15.35 20.52 -3.10
CA ALA A 36 -16.01 21.69 -2.58
C ALA A 36 -15.65 21.92 -1.10
N PRO A 37 -15.83 23.15 -0.55
CA PRO A 37 -15.53 23.42 0.85
C PRO A 37 -16.32 22.51 1.80
N LEU A 38 -15.62 21.86 2.72
CA LEU A 38 -16.20 21.00 3.74
C LEU A 38 -16.63 21.84 4.95
N SER A 39 -17.80 21.50 5.53
CA SER A 39 -18.23 22.06 6.81
C SER A 39 -18.48 20.96 7.85
N PRO A 40 -18.41 21.29 9.17
CA PRO A 40 -18.69 20.33 10.23
C PRO A 40 -20.09 19.69 10.11
N ASP A 41 -21.08 20.46 9.65
CA ASP A 41 -22.44 19.97 9.47
C ASP A 41 -22.57 18.96 8.33
N ILE A 42 -21.88 19.19 7.21
CA ILE A 42 -21.84 18.24 6.09
C ILE A 42 -21.16 16.94 6.55
N LEU A 43 -20.04 17.04 7.24
CA LEU A 43 -19.33 15.87 7.79
C LEU A 43 -20.20 15.08 8.76
N GLU A 44 -20.91 15.77 9.66
CA GLU A 44 -21.82 15.12 10.60
C GLU A 44 -22.98 14.40 9.88
N ARG A 45 -23.60 15.05 8.87
CA ARG A 45 -24.66 14.43 8.06
C ARG A 45 -24.16 13.16 7.36
N PHE A 46 -22.98 13.23 6.74
CA PHE A 46 -22.34 12.09 6.08
C PHE A 46 -22.13 10.93 7.04
N VAL A 47 -21.45 11.17 8.16
CA VAL A 47 -21.16 10.14 9.17
C VAL A 47 -22.47 9.51 9.71
N ARG A 48 -23.49 10.33 9.99
CA ARG A 48 -24.80 9.81 10.41
C ARG A 48 -25.47 8.98 9.33
N ALA A 49 -25.41 9.42 8.06
CA ALA A 49 -26.03 8.71 6.95
C ALA A 49 -25.38 7.34 6.72
N VAL A 50 -24.06 7.27 6.68
CA VAL A 50 -23.32 6.01 6.55
C VAL A 50 -23.65 5.04 7.69
N TYR A 51 -23.59 5.50 8.95
CA TYR A 51 -23.83 4.60 10.08
C TYR A 51 -25.30 4.35 10.43
N ARG A 52 -26.23 5.04 9.79
CA ARG A 52 -27.64 4.63 9.81
C ARG A 52 -27.84 3.31 9.07
N ARG A 53 -27.09 3.09 8.00
CA ARG A 53 -27.09 1.84 7.23
C ARG A 53 -26.21 0.75 7.84
N HIS A 54 -25.12 1.15 8.52
CA HIS A 54 -24.10 0.24 9.07
C HIS A 54 -23.91 0.45 10.58
N PRO A 55 -24.92 0.24 11.42
CA PRO A 55 -24.91 0.63 12.84
C PRO A 55 -23.87 -0.14 13.67
N VAL A 56 -23.53 -1.37 13.28
CA VAL A 56 -22.60 -2.24 14.01
C VAL A 56 -21.20 -1.62 14.14
N HIS A 57 -20.79 -0.82 13.19
CA HIS A 57 -19.43 -0.24 13.14
C HIS A 57 -19.34 1.16 13.76
N ARG A 58 -20.46 1.85 14.00
CA ARG A 58 -20.50 3.27 14.37
C ARG A 58 -19.61 3.65 15.56
N ARG A 59 -19.74 2.91 16.67
CA ARG A 59 -19.16 3.31 17.96
C ARG A 59 -17.64 3.38 17.96
N ARG A 60 -16.99 2.60 17.10
CA ARG A 60 -15.53 2.44 17.06
C ARG A 60 -14.88 3.18 15.92
N SER A 61 -15.51 3.21 14.73
CA SER A 61 -14.89 3.72 13.50
C SER A 61 -15.33 5.12 13.08
N GLN A 62 -16.31 5.75 13.75
CA GLN A 62 -16.82 7.07 13.33
C GLN A 62 -15.77 8.19 13.33
N HIS A 63 -14.83 8.16 14.27
CA HIS A 63 -13.78 9.18 14.34
C HIS A 63 -12.72 8.96 13.28
N ILE A 64 -12.44 7.70 12.94
CA ILE A 64 -11.57 7.34 11.81
C ILE A 64 -12.22 7.76 10.48
N LEU A 65 -13.53 7.52 10.29
CA LEU A 65 -14.23 7.97 9.08
C LEU A 65 -14.18 9.49 8.93
N ARG A 66 -14.34 10.24 10.04
CA ARG A 66 -14.17 11.72 10.01
C ARG A 66 -12.76 12.10 9.57
N ALA A 67 -11.74 11.52 10.16
CA ALA A 67 -10.36 11.79 9.81
C ALA A 67 -10.07 11.49 8.32
N LEU A 68 -10.62 10.39 7.78
CA LEU A 68 -10.47 10.05 6.37
C LEU A 68 -11.13 11.09 5.44
N VAL A 69 -12.28 11.65 5.83
CA VAL A 69 -12.91 12.74 5.08
C VAL A 69 -12.08 14.02 5.14
N LEU A 70 -11.54 14.37 6.32
CA LEU A 70 -10.67 15.53 6.44
C LEU A 70 -9.43 15.40 5.56
N ILE A 71 -8.82 14.20 5.48
CA ILE A 71 -7.68 13.92 4.60
C ILE A 71 -8.04 14.08 3.11
N ALA A 72 -9.29 13.81 2.74
CA ALA A 72 -9.75 13.97 1.36
C ALA A 72 -10.08 15.42 0.99
N SER A 73 -10.19 16.34 1.96
CA SER A 73 -10.47 17.76 1.73
C SER A 73 -9.40 18.44 0.86
N GLU A 74 -9.76 19.52 0.17
CA GLU A 74 -8.80 20.42 -0.49
C GLU A 74 -8.05 21.34 0.50
N ASP A 75 -8.57 21.53 1.70
CA ASP A 75 -7.96 22.35 2.75
C ASP A 75 -6.80 21.60 3.44
N PHE A 76 -5.60 22.13 3.32
CA PHE A 76 -4.40 21.54 3.92
C PHE A 76 -4.47 21.45 5.44
N ALA A 77 -5.06 22.43 6.12
CA ALA A 77 -5.20 22.40 7.57
C ALA A 77 -6.08 21.22 8.01
N LEU A 78 -7.14 20.93 7.26
CA LEU A 78 -8.00 19.77 7.50
C LEU A 78 -7.30 18.44 7.19
N GLN A 79 -6.48 18.39 6.13
CA GLN A 79 -5.66 17.22 5.82
C GLN A 79 -4.68 16.92 6.93
N ASP A 80 -4.00 17.97 7.44
CA ASP A 80 -3.04 17.84 8.54
C ASP A 80 -3.74 17.38 9.82
N LEU A 81 -4.91 17.93 10.16
CA LEU A 81 -5.71 17.52 11.30
C LEU A 81 -6.12 16.04 11.22
N GLY A 82 -6.64 15.61 10.06
CA GLY A 82 -7.02 14.22 9.82
C GLY A 82 -5.84 13.27 9.92
N THR A 83 -4.71 13.67 9.34
CA THR A 83 -3.46 12.91 9.36
C THR A 83 -2.90 12.81 10.78
N ALA A 84 -2.81 13.92 11.51
CA ALA A 84 -2.34 13.95 12.89
C ALA A 84 -3.18 13.03 13.80
N PHE A 85 -4.50 12.99 13.58
CA PHE A 85 -5.37 12.08 14.32
C PHE A 85 -5.06 10.59 14.03
N LEU A 86 -4.87 10.20 12.77
CA LEU A 86 -4.56 8.82 12.42
C LEU A 86 -3.17 8.37 12.89
N PHE A 87 -2.20 9.30 12.91
CA PHE A 87 -0.85 9.03 13.43
C PHE A 87 -0.72 9.22 14.94
N LEU A 88 -1.82 9.51 15.65
CA LEU A 88 -1.86 9.70 17.11
C LEU A 88 -0.98 10.87 17.60
N ASN A 89 -0.76 11.86 16.73
CA ASN A 89 0.06 13.07 16.99
C ASN A 89 -0.80 14.34 17.06
N LEU A 90 -2.05 14.20 17.49
CA LEU A 90 -2.99 15.31 17.52
C LEU A 90 -2.62 16.30 18.64
N GLU A 91 -2.28 17.52 18.28
CA GLU A 91 -1.91 18.61 19.20
C GLU A 91 -3.09 19.53 19.49
N ASP A 92 -3.87 19.90 18.47
CA ASP A 92 -5.04 20.77 18.63
C ASP A 92 -6.30 19.96 18.91
N LEU A 93 -6.65 19.88 20.20
CA LEU A 93 -7.82 19.15 20.69
C LEU A 93 -9.13 19.89 20.44
N ASP A 94 -9.11 21.20 20.38
CA ASP A 94 -10.33 22.02 20.24
C ASP A 94 -10.76 22.08 18.79
N GLU A 95 -9.81 22.19 17.86
CA GLU A 95 -10.08 22.06 16.44
C GLU A 95 -10.65 20.68 16.09
N ALA A 96 -10.06 19.61 16.63
CA ALA A 96 -10.57 18.26 16.44
C ALA A 96 -12.03 18.09 16.93
N LYS A 97 -12.38 18.70 18.06
CA LYS A 97 -13.75 18.67 18.59
C LYS A 97 -14.74 19.39 17.66
N THR A 98 -14.33 20.50 17.04
CA THR A 98 -15.15 21.23 16.06
C THR A 98 -15.58 20.32 14.91
N TRP A 99 -14.70 19.42 14.49
CA TRP A 99 -14.97 18.40 13.47
C TRP A 99 -15.59 17.10 14.02
N GLY A 100 -16.01 17.11 15.29
CA GLY A 100 -16.66 15.98 15.95
C GLY A 100 -15.73 14.80 16.23
N ILE A 101 -14.41 15.02 16.19
CA ILE A 101 -13.42 14.02 16.55
C ILE A 101 -13.24 14.06 18.07
N GLN A 102 -13.56 12.94 18.74
CA GLN A 102 -13.27 12.80 20.16
C GLN A 102 -11.86 12.27 20.35
N VAL A 103 -11.06 13.03 21.07
CA VAL A 103 -9.71 12.64 21.42
C VAL A 103 -9.77 11.58 22.51
N ARG A 104 -9.78 10.33 22.08
CA ARG A 104 -9.60 9.17 22.92
C ARG A 104 -8.19 8.63 22.66
N ARG A 105 -7.53 8.13 23.69
CA ARG A 105 -6.26 7.41 23.48
C ARG A 105 -6.54 6.12 22.71
N LEU A 106 -6.35 6.20 21.38
CA LEU A 106 -6.37 5.05 20.49
C LEU A 106 -4.96 4.44 20.45
N GLY A 107 -4.87 3.12 20.26
CA GLY A 107 -3.61 2.49 19.87
C GLY A 107 -3.51 2.39 18.34
N TYR A 108 -2.30 2.29 17.78
CA TYR A 108 -2.10 2.09 16.35
C TYR A 108 -2.89 0.91 15.79
N GLN A 109 -2.93 -0.19 16.55
CA GLN A 109 -3.72 -1.37 16.20
C GLN A 109 -5.21 -1.03 16.05
N GLU A 110 -5.77 -0.25 16.99
CA GLU A 110 -7.18 0.16 16.95
C GLU A 110 -7.50 1.05 15.76
N VAL A 111 -6.57 1.92 15.34
CA VAL A 111 -6.69 2.74 14.12
C VAL A 111 -6.78 1.84 12.90
N VAL A 112 -5.84 0.91 12.72
CA VAL A 112 -5.79 0.00 11.56
C VAL A 112 -7.02 -0.91 11.52
N GLU A 113 -7.46 -1.43 12.65
CA GLU A 113 -8.69 -2.23 12.78
C GLU A 113 -9.94 -1.46 12.35
N ASN A 114 -10.07 -0.19 12.75
CA ASN A 114 -11.21 0.63 12.37
C ASN A 114 -11.17 1.07 10.90
N ILE A 115 -9.98 1.29 10.32
CA ILE A 115 -9.82 1.47 8.86
C ILE A 115 -10.31 0.22 8.13
N SER A 116 -9.87 -0.97 8.55
CA SER A 116 -10.33 -2.24 7.95
C SER A 116 -11.86 -2.38 8.00
N ARG A 117 -12.49 -1.98 9.10
CA ARG A 117 -13.97 -2.01 9.23
C ARG A 117 -14.67 -1.06 8.26
N ILE A 118 -14.11 0.14 8.04
CA ILE A 118 -14.65 1.10 7.07
C ILE A 118 -14.52 0.55 5.64
N LEU A 119 -13.34 0.02 5.29
CA LEU A 119 -13.13 -0.61 3.98
C LEU A 119 -14.09 -1.78 3.75
N ALA A 120 -14.36 -2.58 4.79
CA ALA A 120 -15.26 -3.72 4.73
C ALA A 120 -16.75 -3.35 4.51
N ILE A 121 -17.14 -2.08 4.72
CA ILE A 121 -18.49 -1.59 4.40
C ILE A 121 -18.71 -1.63 2.88
N ASP A 122 -17.72 -1.17 2.13
CA ASP A 122 -17.80 -1.09 0.66
C ASP A 122 -17.43 -2.45 0.03
N ASN A 123 -16.19 -2.89 0.23
CA ASN A 123 -15.65 -4.07 -0.46
C ASN A 123 -14.74 -4.92 0.43
N ALA A 124 -14.38 -6.11 -0.09
CA ALA A 124 -13.29 -6.88 0.50
C ALA A 124 -11.96 -6.14 0.32
N ALA A 125 -11.12 -6.16 1.35
CA ALA A 125 -9.81 -5.54 1.34
C ALA A 125 -8.70 -6.58 1.27
N VAL A 126 -7.53 -6.18 0.76
CA VAL A 126 -6.29 -6.96 0.82
C VAL A 126 -5.28 -6.15 1.64
N LEU A 127 -4.78 -6.76 2.70
CA LEU A 127 -3.66 -6.24 3.49
C LEU A 127 -2.39 -6.97 3.07
N ALA A 128 -1.46 -6.27 2.45
CA ALA A 128 -0.13 -6.79 2.13
C ALA A 128 0.88 -6.31 3.18
N ILE A 129 1.53 -7.26 3.86
CA ILE A 129 2.61 -7.03 4.82
C ILE A 129 3.89 -7.51 4.15
N ASP A 130 4.75 -6.58 3.77
CA ASP A 130 6.02 -6.89 3.11
C ASP A 130 7.20 -6.69 4.05
N GLN A 131 8.29 -7.39 3.79
CA GLN A 131 9.55 -7.29 4.53
C GLN A 131 9.42 -7.63 6.03
N LEU A 132 8.61 -8.62 6.39
CA LEU A 132 8.48 -9.07 7.78
C LEU A 132 9.83 -9.51 8.38
N ASP A 133 10.75 -9.93 7.53
CA ASP A 133 12.11 -10.33 7.90
C ASP A 133 12.93 -9.19 8.53
N THR A 134 12.63 -7.93 8.23
CA THR A 134 13.31 -6.77 8.82
C THR A 134 13.03 -6.62 10.31
N LEU A 135 11.94 -7.19 10.79
CA LEU A 135 11.56 -7.18 12.19
C LEU A 135 12.23 -8.32 12.99
N ILE A 136 12.71 -9.37 12.32
CA ILE A 136 13.32 -10.53 12.96
C ILE A 136 14.80 -10.26 13.15
N VAL A 137 15.16 -9.81 14.35
CA VAL A 137 16.56 -9.61 14.74
C VAL A 137 17.11 -10.94 15.24
N THR A 138 18.20 -11.40 14.62
CA THR A 138 18.95 -12.57 15.07
C THR A 138 20.23 -12.13 15.78
N ASP A 139 20.63 -12.90 16.79
CA ASP A 139 21.93 -12.74 17.46
C ASP A 139 23.09 -13.22 16.56
N HIS A 140 24.34 -13.08 17.05
CA HIS A 140 25.54 -13.53 16.34
C HIS A 140 25.59 -15.06 16.08
N HIS A 141 24.74 -15.83 16.76
CA HIS A 141 24.60 -17.28 16.59
C HIS A 141 23.43 -17.65 15.67
N GLY A 142 22.73 -16.67 15.10
CA GLY A 142 21.57 -16.89 14.24
C GLY A 142 20.26 -17.19 14.99
N ASN A 143 20.24 -17.08 16.33
CA ASN A 143 19.02 -17.28 17.10
C ASN A 143 18.16 -16.02 17.06
N ALA A 144 16.89 -16.20 16.80
CA ALA A 144 15.95 -15.09 16.84
C ALA A 144 15.62 -14.68 18.28
N ASN A 145 15.45 -13.38 18.49
CA ASN A 145 14.93 -12.89 19.76
C ASN A 145 13.47 -13.38 19.94
N GLN A 146 13.25 -14.25 20.95
CA GLN A 146 11.95 -14.88 21.19
C GLN A 146 10.85 -13.83 21.42
N SER A 147 11.13 -12.75 22.15
CA SER A 147 10.17 -11.67 22.38
C SER A 147 9.71 -11.01 21.06
N THR A 148 10.63 -10.86 20.10
CA THR A 148 10.30 -10.33 18.76
C THR A 148 9.42 -11.31 17.98
N VAL A 149 9.74 -12.60 18.02
CA VAL A 149 8.92 -13.65 17.39
C VAL A 149 7.51 -13.67 17.98
N ASP A 150 7.40 -13.62 19.30
CA ASP A 150 6.12 -13.62 20.01
C ASP A 150 5.28 -12.38 19.65
N ASN A 151 5.91 -11.21 19.56
CA ASN A 151 5.22 -9.97 19.15
C ASN A 151 4.72 -10.03 17.70
N ILE A 152 5.53 -10.55 16.78
CA ILE A 152 5.12 -10.75 15.38
C ILE A 152 3.97 -11.75 15.31
N ALA A 153 4.09 -12.89 16.00
CA ALA A 153 3.07 -13.92 16.03
C ALA A 153 1.75 -13.38 16.58
N HIS A 154 1.81 -12.64 17.69
CA HIS A 154 0.63 -12.00 18.28
C HIS A 154 0.02 -10.97 17.33
N GLY A 155 0.84 -10.13 16.67
CA GLY A 155 0.38 -9.15 15.68
C GLY A 155 -0.35 -9.81 14.52
N LEU A 156 0.24 -10.85 13.92
CA LEU A 156 -0.36 -11.60 12.80
C LEU A 156 -1.69 -12.26 13.21
N MET A 157 -1.75 -12.82 14.42
CA MET A 157 -2.98 -13.41 14.96
C MET A 157 -4.07 -12.36 15.16
N THR A 158 -3.72 -11.24 15.75
CA THR A 158 -4.64 -10.12 15.99
C THR A 158 -5.19 -9.58 14.65
N LEU A 159 -4.34 -9.35 13.66
CA LEU A 159 -4.77 -8.92 12.33
C LEU A 159 -5.80 -9.89 11.73
N ARG A 160 -5.56 -11.18 11.87
CA ARG A 160 -6.45 -12.22 11.33
C ARG A 160 -7.80 -12.28 12.06
N GLU A 161 -7.83 -12.02 13.35
CA GLU A 161 -9.04 -12.09 14.19
C GLU A 161 -9.89 -10.81 14.12
N THR A 162 -9.25 -9.67 13.96
CA THR A 162 -9.93 -8.37 14.05
C THR A 162 -10.37 -7.81 12.70
N PHE A 163 -9.71 -8.20 11.61
CA PHE A 163 -10.02 -7.67 10.29
C PHE A 163 -11.24 -8.35 9.66
N SER A 164 -12.20 -7.53 9.25
CA SER A 164 -13.41 -7.98 8.58
C SER A 164 -13.23 -7.96 7.08
N ARG A 165 -13.66 -9.00 6.35
CA ARG A 165 -13.62 -9.10 4.87
C ARG A 165 -12.25 -8.74 4.28
N THR A 166 -11.17 -9.05 5.01
CA THR A 166 -9.81 -8.69 4.60
C THR A 166 -8.98 -9.96 4.43
N THR A 167 -8.35 -10.09 3.27
CA THR A 167 -7.33 -11.11 3.02
C THR A 167 -5.97 -10.54 3.37
N SER A 168 -5.22 -11.22 4.25
CA SER A 168 -3.84 -10.83 4.60
C SER A 168 -2.84 -11.62 3.77
N ILE A 169 -1.92 -10.93 3.13
CA ILE A 169 -0.78 -11.49 2.40
C ILE A 169 0.49 -11.06 3.12
N VAL A 170 1.29 -12.04 3.53
CA VAL A 170 2.58 -11.79 4.18
C VAL A 170 3.69 -12.18 3.21
N SER A 171 4.63 -11.26 2.98
CA SER A 171 5.82 -11.46 2.15
C SER A 171 7.06 -11.29 3.01
N CYS A 172 7.93 -12.30 3.01
CA CYS A 172 9.21 -12.30 3.71
C CYS A 172 10.18 -13.30 3.10
N LEU A 173 11.43 -13.25 3.53
CA LEU A 173 12.42 -14.27 3.18
C LEU A 173 12.03 -15.64 3.75
N SER A 174 12.31 -16.71 3.00
CA SER A 174 12.00 -18.09 3.43
C SER A 174 12.66 -18.44 4.77
N ALA A 175 13.86 -17.92 5.04
CA ALA A 175 14.56 -18.11 6.31
C ALA A 175 13.80 -17.45 7.48
N ALA A 176 13.25 -16.24 7.28
CA ALA A 176 12.47 -15.54 8.29
C ALA A 176 11.16 -16.28 8.60
N TRP A 177 10.49 -16.77 7.56
CA TRP A 177 9.29 -17.59 7.77
C TRP A 177 9.60 -18.88 8.55
N LYS A 178 10.71 -19.53 8.25
CA LYS A 178 11.15 -20.73 8.98
C LYS A 178 11.37 -20.43 10.48
N ILE A 179 11.98 -19.30 10.80
CA ILE A 179 12.14 -18.87 12.20
C ILE A 179 10.79 -18.78 12.90
N LEU A 180 9.77 -18.20 12.23
CA LEU A 180 8.41 -18.16 12.79
C LEU A 180 7.80 -19.55 12.93
N GLU A 181 7.97 -20.44 11.93
CA GLU A 181 7.48 -21.82 11.98
C GLU A 181 8.08 -22.61 13.16
N ASP A 182 9.37 -22.39 13.45
CA ASP A 182 10.10 -23.13 14.47
C ASP A 182 9.86 -22.58 15.89
N ASN A 183 9.56 -21.27 16.04
CA ASN A 183 9.55 -20.60 17.34
C ASN A 183 8.20 -20.00 17.72
N ALA A 184 7.28 -19.75 16.77
CA ALA A 184 5.97 -19.21 17.09
C ALA A 184 4.95 -20.31 17.44
N PRO A 185 3.86 -19.97 18.19
CA PRO A 185 2.77 -20.93 18.43
C PRO A 185 2.18 -21.47 17.11
N ARG A 186 2.03 -22.79 17.01
CA ARG A 186 1.46 -23.44 15.80
C ARG A 186 0.12 -22.86 15.38
N ALA A 187 -0.73 -22.48 16.34
CA ALA A 187 -2.02 -21.85 16.08
C ALA A 187 -1.92 -20.57 15.22
N VAL A 188 -0.78 -19.89 15.21
CA VAL A 188 -0.54 -18.71 14.36
C VAL A 188 -0.16 -19.15 12.94
N VAL A 189 0.83 -20.04 12.84
CA VAL A 189 1.39 -20.49 11.55
C VAL A 189 0.35 -21.24 10.72
N ASP A 190 -0.42 -22.12 11.35
CA ASP A 190 -1.46 -22.94 10.70
C ASP A 190 -2.60 -22.10 10.09
N ARG A 191 -2.73 -20.84 10.45
CA ARG A 191 -3.72 -19.91 9.86
C ARG A 191 -3.28 -19.30 8.54
N PHE A 192 -2.01 -19.43 8.17
CA PHE A 192 -1.46 -18.92 6.92
C PHE A 192 -1.19 -20.06 5.95
N ARG A 193 -1.73 -19.92 4.74
CA ARG A 193 -1.41 -20.83 3.64
C ARG A 193 -0.08 -20.44 3.05
N LYS A 194 0.94 -21.26 3.23
CA LYS A 194 2.25 -21.07 2.63
C LYS A 194 2.18 -21.34 1.13
N LEU A 195 2.62 -20.37 0.35
CA LEU A 195 2.82 -20.51 -1.08
C LEU A 195 4.25 -21.00 -1.37
N PRO A 196 4.46 -21.66 -2.53
CA PRO A 196 5.82 -22.02 -2.94
C PRO A 196 6.72 -20.77 -2.97
N PRO A 197 7.98 -20.85 -2.54
CA PRO A 197 8.92 -19.74 -2.63
C PRO A 197 9.05 -19.25 -4.07
N LEU A 198 9.15 -17.94 -4.25
CA LEU A 198 9.48 -17.35 -5.53
C LEU A 198 10.85 -17.83 -5.98
N GLN A 199 10.91 -18.47 -7.15
CA GLN A 199 12.15 -18.94 -7.74
C GLN A 199 12.68 -17.95 -8.78
N ARG A 200 13.95 -18.10 -9.12
CA ARG A 200 14.51 -17.35 -10.25
C ARG A 200 13.77 -17.73 -11.53
N PRO A 201 13.55 -16.79 -12.41
CA PRO A 201 12.99 -17.10 -13.73
C PRO A 201 13.90 -18.10 -14.46
N THR A 202 13.28 -19.09 -15.11
CA THR A 202 14.01 -20.14 -15.85
C THR A 202 13.96 -19.93 -17.37
N SER A 203 13.35 -18.84 -17.85
CA SER A 203 13.17 -18.58 -19.27
C SER A 203 13.57 -17.15 -19.63
N THR A 204 14.28 -17.01 -20.75
CA THR A 204 14.66 -15.71 -21.36
C THR A 204 13.43 -14.86 -21.70
N GLY A 205 12.31 -15.49 -22.04
CA GLY A 205 11.04 -14.81 -22.31
C GLY A 205 10.50 -14.02 -21.12
N PHE A 206 10.82 -14.40 -19.90
CA PHE A 206 10.44 -13.64 -18.69
C PHE A 206 11.15 -12.27 -18.66
N GLY A 207 12.46 -12.23 -18.89
CA GLY A 207 13.24 -10.99 -18.91
C GLY A 207 12.71 -10.01 -19.96
N ARG A 208 12.42 -10.51 -21.15
CA ARG A 208 11.80 -9.74 -22.23
C ARG A 208 10.44 -9.17 -21.83
N CYS A 209 9.54 -10.00 -21.29
CA CYS A 209 8.23 -9.58 -20.84
C CYS A 209 8.32 -8.51 -19.73
N LEU A 210 9.23 -8.68 -18.77
CA LEU A 210 9.44 -7.76 -17.67
C LEU A 210 9.88 -6.37 -18.18
N LEU A 211 10.91 -6.31 -19.01
CA LEU A 211 11.41 -5.04 -19.54
C LEU A 211 10.44 -4.39 -20.51
N THR A 212 9.77 -5.16 -21.38
CA THR A 212 8.71 -4.63 -22.24
C THR A 212 7.64 -3.91 -21.41
N LYS A 213 7.09 -4.56 -20.38
CA LYS A 213 6.08 -3.94 -19.51
C LYS A 213 6.61 -2.70 -18.78
N ARG A 214 7.87 -2.74 -18.33
CA ARG A 214 8.51 -1.61 -17.65
C ARG A 214 8.64 -0.41 -18.59
N PHE A 215 9.10 -0.61 -19.83
CA PHE A 215 9.43 0.46 -20.75
C PHE A 215 8.21 1.01 -21.50
N THR A 216 7.21 0.19 -21.80
CA THR A 216 5.99 0.62 -22.52
C THR A 216 5.41 1.90 -21.93
N ARG A 217 5.26 1.95 -20.58
CA ARG A 217 4.72 3.14 -19.93
C ARG A 217 5.61 4.39 -20.11
N PHE A 218 6.93 4.22 -20.10
CA PHE A 218 7.86 5.34 -20.30
C PHE A 218 7.79 5.85 -21.74
N TYR A 219 7.68 4.94 -22.71
CA TYR A 219 7.56 5.30 -24.14
C TYR A 219 6.24 6.03 -24.41
N GLU A 220 5.13 5.56 -23.84
CA GLU A 220 3.83 6.22 -23.94
C GLU A 220 3.86 7.63 -23.36
N VAL A 221 4.40 7.82 -22.15
CA VAL A 221 4.50 9.13 -21.49
C VAL A 221 5.42 10.09 -22.26
N SER A 222 6.49 9.57 -22.86
CA SER A 222 7.48 10.36 -23.62
C SER A 222 7.09 10.58 -25.08
N ALA A 223 5.98 9.99 -25.55
CA ALA A 223 5.58 9.95 -26.96
C ALA A 223 6.72 9.45 -27.86
N PHE A 224 7.53 8.51 -27.36
CA PHE A 224 8.68 7.94 -28.08
C PHE A 224 8.32 6.57 -28.66
N THR A 225 8.65 6.36 -29.94
CA THR A 225 8.49 5.07 -30.60
C THR A 225 9.85 4.36 -30.64
N PRO A 226 10.07 3.32 -29.82
CA PRO A 226 11.33 2.59 -29.78
C PRO A 226 11.47 1.69 -31.03
N PRO A 227 12.72 1.36 -31.48
CA PRO A 227 12.94 0.39 -32.57
C PRO A 227 12.36 -0.99 -32.25
N TYR A 228 12.35 -1.41 -30.98
CA TYR A 228 11.74 -2.64 -30.48
C TYR A 228 11.35 -2.47 -28.99
N PRO A 229 10.44 -3.31 -28.44
CA PRO A 229 9.80 -3.07 -27.14
C PRO A 229 10.74 -3.02 -25.93
N THR A 230 11.91 -3.64 -26.00
CA THR A 230 12.90 -3.68 -24.90
C THR A 230 14.07 -2.73 -25.10
N TRP A 231 14.04 -1.92 -26.17
CA TRP A 231 15.12 -0.97 -26.45
C TRP A 231 15.41 -0.08 -25.22
N PRO A 232 16.67 0.27 -24.86
CA PRO A 232 17.91 -0.05 -25.56
C PRO A 232 18.55 -1.41 -25.16
N VAL A 233 17.82 -2.33 -24.56
CA VAL A 233 18.33 -3.66 -24.19
C VAL A 233 18.04 -4.64 -25.30
N SER A 234 19.09 -5.13 -25.96
CA SER A 234 18.98 -6.04 -27.10
C SER A 234 18.52 -7.44 -26.70
N ASP A 235 18.06 -8.20 -27.69
CA ASP A 235 17.72 -9.60 -27.51
C ASP A 235 18.93 -10.43 -27.06
N ALA A 236 20.13 -10.13 -27.57
CA ALA A 236 21.36 -10.81 -27.15
C ALA A 236 21.66 -10.63 -25.66
N ALA A 237 21.46 -9.41 -25.13
CA ALA A 237 21.57 -9.18 -23.70
C ALA A 237 20.49 -9.94 -22.92
N LEU A 238 19.26 -10.03 -23.44
CA LEU A 238 18.16 -10.72 -22.77
C LEU A 238 18.33 -12.26 -22.74
N ASP A 239 19.10 -12.82 -23.66
CA ASP A 239 19.45 -14.26 -23.60
C ASP A 239 20.26 -14.62 -22.34
N GLU A 240 20.98 -13.64 -21.76
CA GLU A 240 21.69 -13.80 -20.50
C GLU A 240 20.78 -13.64 -19.26
N SER A 241 19.52 -13.22 -19.43
CA SER A 241 18.61 -12.84 -18.35
C SER A 241 18.23 -13.98 -17.39
N VAL A 242 18.44 -15.24 -17.78
CA VAL A 242 18.17 -16.43 -16.97
C VAL A 242 19.03 -16.45 -15.68
N ASP A 243 20.22 -15.87 -15.74
CA ASP A 243 21.14 -15.80 -14.58
C ASP A 243 20.77 -14.64 -13.61
N TYR A 244 19.83 -13.79 -13.99
CA TYR A 244 19.49 -12.59 -13.25
C TYR A 244 18.18 -12.73 -12.49
N THR A 245 18.13 -12.16 -11.28
CA THR A 245 16.85 -11.92 -10.63
C THR A 245 16.11 -10.77 -11.33
N PRO A 246 14.76 -10.67 -11.22
CA PRO A 246 14.01 -9.55 -11.80
C PRO A 246 14.56 -8.18 -11.38
N ARG A 247 14.97 -8.05 -10.10
CA ARG A 247 15.59 -6.81 -9.57
C ARG A 247 16.94 -6.54 -10.23
N ALA A 248 17.80 -7.52 -10.32
CA ALA A 248 19.13 -7.35 -10.91
C ALA A 248 19.04 -6.99 -12.41
N LEU A 249 18.11 -7.62 -13.15
CA LEU A 249 17.84 -7.29 -14.55
C LEU A 249 17.38 -5.83 -14.72
N MET A 250 16.41 -5.40 -13.91
CA MET A 250 15.95 -4.01 -13.95
C MET A 250 17.07 -3.02 -13.59
N GLN A 251 17.88 -3.33 -12.56
CA GLN A 251 19.01 -2.49 -12.17
C GLN A 251 20.07 -2.39 -13.25
N ALA A 252 20.36 -3.48 -13.96
CA ALA A 252 21.30 -3.47 -15.09
C ALA A 252 20.78 -2.57 -16.20
N ALA A 253 19.52 -2.70 -16.58
CA ALA A 253 18.88 -1.85 -17.60
C ALA A 253 18.84 -0.36 -17.17
N ASP A 254 18.42 -0.06 -15.93
CA ASP A 254 18.38 1.32 -15.43
C ASP A 254 19.79 1.94 -15.36
N ARG A 255 20.81 1.17 -15.00
CA ARG A 255 22.22 1.61 -14.99
C ARG A 255 22.70 1.96 -16.38
N HIS A 256 22.44 1.12 -17.39
CA HIS A 256 22.79 1.37 -18.77
C HIS A 256 22.11 2.64 -19.32
N ILE A 257 20.80 2.77 -19.10
CA ILE A 257 20.04 3.98 -19.47
C ILE A 257 20.65 5.22 -18.80
N GLY A 258 20.98 5.12 -17.50
CA GLY A 258 21.64 6.19 -16.76
C GLY A 258 23.02 6.56 -17.32
N MET A 259 23.78 5.60 -17.83
CA MET A 259 25.06 5.88 -18.50
C MET A 259 24.84 6.62 -19.85
N CYS A 260 23.91 6.17 -20.66
CA CYS A 260 23.54 6.84 -21.90
C CYS A 260 23.12 8.30 -21.67
N LEU A 261 22.29 8.54 -20.66
CA LEU A 261 21.83 9.89 -20.31
C LEU A 261 22.98 10.81 -19.84
N ARG A 262 23.92 10.27 -19.06
CA ARG A 262 25.09 11.05 -18.60
C ARG A 262 26.10 11.36 -19.69
N SER A 263 26.34 10.41 -20.60
CA SER A 263 27.27 10.57 -21.70
C SER A 263 26.69 11.39 -22.87
N GLY A 264 25.37 11.56 -22.92
CA GLY A 264 24.68 12.12 -24.07
C GLY A 264 24.74 11.24 -25.33
N THR A 265 25.24 10.00 -25.19
CA THR A 265 25.41 9.04 -26.30
C THR A 265 24.50 7.85 -26.05
N LEU A 266 23.64 7.59 -27.02
CA LEU A 266 22.70 6.50 -26.96
C LEU A 266 23.33 5.24 -27.55
N THR A 267 23.61 4.26 -26.70
CA THR A 267 24.19 2.98 -27.09
C THR A 267 23.23 1.84 -26.75
N GLU A 268 23.26 0.79 -27.55
CA GLU A 268 22.49 -0.41 -27.30
C GLU A 268 23.22 -1.33 -26.31
N MET A 269 22.51 -1.86 -25.34
CA MET A 269 23.03 -2.84 -24.39
C MET A 269 23.01 -4.23 -25.03
N THR A 270 24.17 -4.76 -25.36
CA THR A 270 24.33 -6.06 -26.04
C THR A 270 24.66 -7.21 -25.07
N SER A 271 25.03 -6.92 -23.82
CA SER A 271 25.28 -7.91 -22.76
C SER A 271 24.83 -7.34 -21.40
N LEU A 272 24.29 -8.20 -20.54
CA LEU A 272 23.99 -7.90 -19.13
C LEU A 272 25.25 -8.00 -18.26
N ARG A 273 26.27 -8.71 -18.71
CA ARG A 273 27.58 -8.86 -18.04
C ARG A 273 28.47 -7.68 -18.41
N GLN A 274 28.09 -6.48 -18.00
CA GLN A 274 29.01 -5.35 -18.15
C GLN A 274 30.14 -5.52 -17.15
N GLU A 275 31.37 -5.51 -17.67
CA GLU A 275 32.59 -5.38 -16.88
C GLU A 275 32.50 -4.11 -16.04
N GLU A 276 32.85 -4.23 -14.75
CA GLU A 276 32.93 -3.13 -13.79
C GLU A 276 33.98 -2.09 -14.21
#